data_1c9d9a26f6df2f532f27843f97c9a469
#
_entry.id   1c9d9a26f6df2f532f27843f97c9a469
#
_cell.length_a   1.000
_cell.length_b   1.000
_cell.length_c   1.000
_cell.angle_alpha   90.00
_cell.angle_beta   90.00
_cell.angle_gamma   90.00
#
_symmetry.space_group_name_H-M   'P 1'
#
loop_
_entity.id
_entity.type
_entity.pdbx_description
1 polymer ?
#
loop_
_entity_poly.entity_id
_entity_poly.type
_entity_poly.pdbx_seq_one_letter_code
_entity_poly.pdbx_strand_id
1 'polypeptide(L)'
;MLKILISNDDGVDAPGINCLYEHLKEIAEVFVVAPEINQSGAGSSITTNRPMKVKDVKQNFKSLNGRPVDCVHLGIHELCPWKPDLVISGINLGANMGEDLLYSGTVGAALEASELMLPSIAISSAAFGQPGSKGEQEPNFETAGLVAQHLILHIESLILNPSITLNVNVPNVPFTENLKVVKTKVGTWGSRNPPNKIENSKGQVEYWTSHRDKYPSNDIDSDIATLERNEVSITPISPDFLYCDSSNSLHNWLKEVFNK
;
A
#
# COMPACT_ATOMS: atom_id res chain seq x y z
N MET A 1 0.69 12.52 22.67
CA MET A 1 1.47 11.55 21.88
C MET A 1 0.61 11.17 20.69
N LEU A 2 1.15 11.11 19.49
CA LEU A 2 0.41 10.78 18.28
C LEU A 2 -0.14 9.34 18.38
N LYS A 3 -1.38 9.11 17.95
CA LYS A 3 -2.07 7.81 17.98
C LYS A 3 -2.13 7.22 16.60
N ILE A 4 -1.45 6.09 16.40
CA ILE A 4 -1.27 5.48 15.08
C ILE A 4 -1.93 4.10 15.03
N LEU A 5 -2.84 3.91 14.08
CA LEU A 5 -3.30 2.59 13.67
C LEU A 5 -2.39 2.06 12.58
N ILE A 6 -1.84 0.86 12.77
CA ILE A 6 -1.06 0.15 11.75
C ILE A 6 -1.87 -1.03 11.19
N SER A 7 -1.83 -1.21 9.86
CA SER A 7 -2.33 -2.38 9.14
C SER A 7 -1.34 -2.81 8.05
N ASN A 8 -1.65 -3.88 7.32
CA ASN A 8 -0.93 -4.36 6.15
C ASN A 8 -1.80 -5.34 5.33
N ASP A 9 -1.26 -5.89 4.25
CA ASP A 9 -1.84 -7.01 3.51
C ASP A 9 -1.01 -8.31 3.61
N ASP A 10 0.22 -8.25 4.13
CA ASP A 10 1.07 -9.43 4.34
C ASP A 10 0.64 -10.31 5.53
N GLY A 11 -0.17 -9.76 6.43
CA GLY A 11 -0.67 -10.44 7.62
C GLY A 11 -0.03 -9.96 8.93
N VAL A 12 -0.72 -10.25 10.05
CA VAL A 12 -0.36 -9.73 11.39
C VAL A 12 1.01 -10.18 11.90
N ASP A 13 1.48 -11.35 11.46
CA ASP A 13 2.78 -11.92 11.85
C ASP A 13 3.92 -11.56 10.89
N ALA A 14 3.63 -10.81 9.81
CA ALA A 14 4.61 -10.46 8.79
C ALA A 14 5.78 -9.65 9.36
N PRO A 15 7.02 -9.85 8.86
CA PRO A 15 8.19 -9.12 9.35
C PRO A 15 8.06 -7.59 9.19
N GLY A 16 7.48 -7.13 8.08
CA GLY A 16 7.35 -5.71 7.78
C GLY A 16 6.49 -4.95 8.79
N ILE A 17 5.32 -5.48 9.18
CA ILE A 17 4.45 -4.81 10.16
C ILE A 17 5.06 -4.82 11.55
N ASN A 18 5.77 -5.89 11.92
CA ASN A 18 6.48 -5.96 13.19
C ASN A 18 7.64 -4.96 13.23
N CYS A 19 8.41 -4.83 12.15
CA CYS A 19 9.46 -3.82 12.01
C CYS A 19 8.89 -2.40 12.16
N LEU A 20 7.80 -2.08 11.47
CA LEU A 20 7.14 -0.78 11.56
C LEU A 20 6.69 -0.47 12.99
N TYR A 21 6.08 -1.44 13.67
CA TYR A 21 5.67 -1.29 15.07
C TYR A 21 6.86 -0.99 15.98
N GLU A 22 7.95 -1.73 15.86
CA GLU A 22 9.15 -1.54 16.68
C GLU A 22 9.75 -0.12 16.52
N HIS A 23 9.77 0.42 15.29
CA HIS A 23 10.28 1.77 15.03
C HIS A 23 9.37 2.89 15.56
N LEU A 24 8.06 2.64 15.71
CA LEU A 24 7.12 3.68 16.05
C LEU A 24 6.65 3.66 17.53
N LYS A 25 6.70 2.52 18.20
CA LYS A 25 6.17 2.34 19.58
C LYS A 25 6.82 3.25 20.63
N GLU A 26 8.05 3.71 20.42
CA GLU A 26 8.77 4.60 21.37
C GLU A 26 8.41 6.08 21.15
N ILE A 27 7.85 6.44 20.00
CA ILE A 27 7.56 7.83 19.62
C ILE A 27 6.07 8.12 19.46
N ALA A 28 5.22 7.09 19.46
CA ALA A 28 3.78 7.18 19.29
C ALA A 28 3.02 6.12 20.10
N GLU A 29 1.73 6.35 20.37
CA GLU A 29 0.83 5.29 20.80
C GLU A 29 0.40 4.48 19.59
N VAL A 30 0.81 3.19 19.53
CA VAL A 30 0.62 2.36 18.34
C VAL A 30 -0.31 1.18 18.63
N PHE A 31 -1.26 0.96 17.75
CA PHE A 31 -2.14 -0.21 17.76
C PHE A 31 -2.19 -0.86 16.38
N VAL A 32 -2.19 -2.18 16.34
CA VAL A 32 -2.11 -2.96 15.10
C VAL A 32 -3.40 -3.75 14.91
N VAL A 33 -4.02 -3.59 13.73
CA VAL A 33 -5.12 -4.44 13.25
C VAL A 33 -4.78 -4.88 11.84
N ALA A 34 -4.53 -6.17 11.63
CA ALA A 34 -4.07 -6.69 10.35
C ALA A 34 -4.76 -8.02 10.00
N PRO A 35 -4.75 -8.44 8.73
CA PRO A 35 -5.29 -9.73 8.33
C PRO A 35 -4.62 -10.90 9.04
N GLU A 36 -5.37 -11.95 9.30
CA GLU A 36 -4.89 -13.20 9.91
C GLU A 36 -3.87 -13.92 9.01
N ILE A 37 -4.01 -13.78 7.69
CA ILE A 37 -3.16 -14.39 6.66
C ILE A 37 -2.84 -13.39 5.57
N ASN A 38 -1.80 -13.67 4.78
CA ASN A 38 -1.43 -12.84 3.63
C ASN A 38 -2.60 -12.67 2.64
N GLN A 39 -2.85 -11.42 2.23
CA GLN A 39 -3.90 -10.96 1.34
C GLN A 39 -3.33 -10.19 0.13
N SER A 40 -2.07 -10.42 -0.24
CA SER A 40 -1.43 -9.73 -1.37
C SER A 40 -2.28 -9.81 -2.64
N GLY A 41 -2.41 -8.70 -3.33
CA GLY A 41 -3.26 -8.59 -4.52
C GLY A 41 -4.75 -8.38 -4.22
N ALA A 42 -5.15 -8.16 -2.96
CA ALA A 42 -6.55 -7.92 -2.59
C ALA A 42 -7.09 -6.59 -3.11
N GLY A 43 -6.23 -5.61 -3.41
CA GLY A 43 -6.65 -4.25 -3.73
C GLY A 43 -7.50 -3.64 -2.62
N SER A 44 -8.42 -2.77 -2.99
CA SER A 44 -9.38 -2.15 -2.05
C SER A 44 -10.64 -3.01 -1.81
N SER A 45 -10.51 -4.35 -1.83
CA SER A 45 -11.66 -5.23 -1.61
C SER A 45 -12.09 -5.29 -0.15
N ILE A 46 -13.41 -5.45 0.07
CA ILE A 46 -14.03 -5.59 1.39
C ILE A 46 -14.73 -6.95 1.54
N THR A 47 -14.95 -7.38 2.78
CA THR A 47 -15.64 -8.64 3.09
C THR A 47 -17.13 -8.37 3.35
N THR A 48 -17.99 -8.72 2.41
CA THR A 48 -19.45 -8.48 2.49
C THR A 48 -20.28 -9.75 2.64
N ASN A 49 -19.70 -10.93 2.45
CA ASN A 49 -20.42 -12.18 2.31
C ASN A 49 -20.41 -13.07 3.57
N ARG A 50 -19.76 -12.65 4.64
CA ARG A 50 -19.67 -13.36 5.91
C ARG A 50 -19.33 -12.42 7.07
N PRO A 51 -19.67 -12.76 8.31
CA PRO A 51 -19.17 -12.06 9.47
C PRO A 51 -17.65 -12.28 9.64
N MET A 52 -16.99 -11.29 10.20
CA MET A 52 -15.58 -11.34 10.50
C MET A 52 -15.32 -11.64 11.97
N LYS A 53 -14.21 -12.30 12.25
CA LYS A 53 -13.76 -12.66 13.59
C LYS A 53 -12.46 -11.95 13.91
N VAL A 54 -12.40 -11.41 15.12
CA VAL A 54 -11.21 -10.75 15.67
C VAL A 54 -10.54 -11.69 16.66
N LYS A 55 -9.21 -11.70 16.68
CA LYS A 55 -8.40 -12.42 17.67
C LYS A 55 -7.37 -11.47 18.27
N ASP A 56 -7.17 -11.55 19.58
CA ASP A 56 -6.02 -10.92 20.23
C ASP A 56 -4.77 -11.78 19.95
N VAL A 57 -3.74 -11.18 19.38
CA VAL A 57 -2.49 -11.86 19.00
C VAL A 57 -1.43 -11.65 20.10
N LYS A 58 -1.19 -10.40 20.45
CA LYS A 58 -0.33 -9.94 21.53
C LYS A 58 -0.78 -8.55 21.99
N GLN A 59 -0.10 -7.99 22.98
CA GLN A 59 -0.40 -6.63 23.43
C GLN A 59 -0.39 -5.65 22.24
N ASN A 60 -1.43 -4.84 22.10
CA ASN A 60 -1.64 -3.88 21.02
C ASN A 60 -1.78 -4.49 19.60
N PHE A 61 -1.92 -5.82 19.47
CA PHE A 61 -2.08 -6.49 18.18
C PHE A 61 -3.35 -7.31 18.12
N LYS A 62 -4.18 -7.04 17.13
CA LYS A 62 -5.34 -7.86 16.78
C LYS A 62 -5.24 -8.35 15.34
N SER A 63 -5.69 -9.58 15.11
CA SER A 63 -5.87 -10.09 13.76
C SER A 63 -7.35 -10.19 13.42
N LEU A 64 -7.63 -10.05 12.12
CA LEU A 64 -8.97 -10.15 11.55
C LEU A 64 -8.96 -11.16 10.39
N ASN A 65 -9.94 -12.06 10.34
CA ASN A 65 -10.13 -12.93 9.16
C ASN A 65 -10.82 -12.18 8.00
N GLY A 66 -10.44 -10.93 7.79
CA GLY A 66 -10.95 -10.01 6.77
C GLY A 66 -9.88 -9.59 5.77
N ARG A 67 -10.20 -8.59 4.98
CA ARG A 67 -9.29 -7.93 4.04
C ARG A 67 -8.54 -6.78 4.74
N PRO A 68 -7.45 -6.25 4.14
CA PRO A 68 -6.74 -5.09 4.69
C PRO A 68 -7.64 -3.88 4.96
N VAL A 69 -8.53 -3.58 4.03
CA VAL A 69 -9.55 -2.52 4.16
C VAL A 69 -10.45 -2.74 5.38
N ASP A 70 -10.94 -3.97 5.59
CA ASP A 70 -11.76 -4.33 6.75
C ASP A 70 -11.01 -4.10 8.07
N CYS A 71 -9.70 -4.39 8.08
CA CYS A 71 -8.86 -4.21 9.26
C CYS A 71 -8.75 -2.74 9.65
N VAL A 72 -8.57 -1.86 8.68
CA VAL A 72 -8.52 -0.41 8.92
C VAL A 72 -9.90 0.10 9.34
N HIS A 73 -10.96 -0.29 8.63
CA HIS A 73 -12.32 0.13 8.93
C HIS A 73 -12.72 -0.23 10.37
N LEU A 74 -12.58 -1.50 10.75
CA LEU A 74 -12.89 -1.95 12.11
C LEU A 74 -11.89 -1.41 13.14
N GLY A 75 -10.63 -1.24 12.76
CA GLY A 75 -9.61 -0.61 13.59
C GLY A 75 -10.02 0.78 14.04
N ILE A 76 -10.47 1.62 13.11
CA ILE A 76 -10.87 3.00 13.38
C ILE A 76 -12.15 3.06 14.22
N HIS A 77 -13.14 2.23 13.92
CA HIS A 77 -14.48 2.36 14.51
C HIS A 77 -14.65 1.59 15.82
N GLU A 78 -13.97 0.43 15.99
CA GLU A 78 -14.31 -0.50 17.07
C GLU A 78 -13.13 -1.07 17.85
N LEU A 79 -11.98 -1.30 17.19
CA LEU A 79 -10.94 -2.15 17.79
C LEU A 79 -9.83 -1.37 18.49
N CYS A 80 -9.49 -0.16 18.02
CA CYS A 80 -8.54 0.70 18.70
C CYS A 80 -9.13 1.21 20.03
N PRO A 81 -8.32 1.26 21.10
CA PRO A 81 -8.77 1.79 22.40
C PRO A 81 -8.98 3.30 22.38
N TRP A 82 -8.66 3.96 21.30
CA TRP A 82 -8.75 5.40 21.08
C TRP A 82 -8.95 5.70 19.58
N LYS A 83 -9.39 6.91 19.26
CA LYS A 83 -9.49 7.37 17.87
C LYS A 83 -8.08 7.62 17.33
N PRO A 84 -7.67 6.99 16.21
CA PRO A 84 -6.39 7.26 15.57
C PRO A 84 -6.30 8.71 15.05
N ASP A 85 -5.09 9.26 15.09
CA ASP A 85 -4.74 10.52 14.42
C ASP A 85 -4.19 10.26 13.01
N LEU A 86 -3.64 9.07 12.79
CA LEU A 86 -2.98 8.65 11.54
C LEU A 86 -3.13 7.14 11.35
N VAL A 87 -3.25 6.71 10.11
CA VAL A 87 -3.16 5.29 9.72
C VAL A 87 -1.92 5.05 8.88
N ILE A 88 -1.18 3.98 9.18
CA ILE A 88 -0.04 3.55 8.37
C ILE A 88 -0.27 2.10 7.94
N SER A 89 -0.25 1.86 6.64
CA SER A 89 -0.33 0.51 6.07
C SER A 89 1.05 0.07 5.56
N GLY A 90 1.55 -1.05 6.07
CA GLY A 90 2.86 -1.61 5.70
C GLY A 90 3.63 -2.19 6.89
N ILE A 91 4.94 -2.41 6.80
CA ILE A 91 5.78 -2.22 5.59
C ILE A 91 5.53 -3.39 4.63
N ASN A 92 5.09 -3.10 3.44
CA ASN A 92 4.85 -4.12 2.41
C ASN A 92 6.16 -4.71 1.89
N LEU A 93 6.16 -6.00 1.60
CA LEU A 93 7.22 -6.66 0.84
C LEU A 93 7.00 -6.44 -0.66
N GLY A 94 7.80 -5.59 -1.26
CA GLY A 94 7.69 -5.19 -2.65
C GLY A 94 7.09 -3.79 -2.82
N ALA A 95 7.54 -3.08 -3.85
CA ALA A 95 7.08 -1.73 -4.15
C ALA A 95 5.64 -1.72 -4.68
N ASN A 96 4.92 -0.64 -4.37
CA ASN A 96 3.60 -0.33 -4.90
C ASN A 96 3.69 0.95 -5.73
N MET A 97 3.80 0.82 -7.06
CA MET A 97 4.07 1.93 -7.98
C MET A 97 3.25 1.83 -9.26
N GLY A 98 3.08 2.96 -9.92
CA GLY A 98 2.36 3.02 -11.19
C GLY A 98 0.96 2.42 -11.08
N GLU A 99 0.51 1.73 -12.12
CA GLU A 99 -0.82 1.11 -12.15
C GLU A 99 -0.98 -0.08 -11.17
N ASP A 100 0.10 -0.56 -10.55
CA ASP A 100 0.01 -1.64 -9.57
C ASP A 100 -0.66 -1.19 -8.27
N LEU A 101 -0.74 0.12 -8.03
CA LEU A 101 -1.55 0.72 -6.95
C LEU A 101 -2.99 0.21 -6.92
N LEU A 102 -3.59 -0.08 -8.09
CA LEU A 102 -4.96 -0.60 -8.21
C LEU A 102 -5.16 -1.99 -7.59
N TYR A 103 -4.09 -2.75 -7.43
CA TYR A 103 -4.12 -4.12 -6.94
C TYR A 103 -3.52 -4.28 -5.55
N SER A 104 -2.91 -3.23 -5.03
CA SER A 104 -2.23 -3.24 -3.73
C SER A 104 -3.22 -3.24 -2.57
N GLY A 105 -3.14 -4.27 -1.71
CA GLY A 105 -3.87 -4.31 -0.45
C GLY A 105 -3.32 -3.30 0.56
N THR A 106 -2.00 -3.06 0.55
CA THR A 106 -1.35 -2.04 1.38
C THR A 106 -1.89 -0.65 1.08
N VAL A 107 -1.95 -0.29 -0.22
CA VAL A 107 -2.49 1.02 -0.65
C VAL A 107 -3.99 1.09 -0.39
N GLY A 108 -4.74 0.01 -0.67
CA GLY A 108 -6.18 -0.05 -0.41
C GLY A 108 -6.53 0.19 1.06
N ALA A 109 -5.76 -0.39 1.99
CA ALA A 109 -5.93 -0.15 3.42
C ALA A 109 -5.68 1.31 3.82
N ALA A 110 -4.65 1.95 3.25
CA ALA A 110 -4.37 3.36 3.51
C ALA A 110 -5.44 4.28 2.90
N LEU A 111 -5.94 3.96 1.70
CA LEU A 111 -7.03 4.71 1.06
C LEU A 111 -8.34 4.63 1.86
N GLU A 112 -8.64 3.51 2.53
CA GLU A 112 -9.80 3.40 3.43
C GLU A 112 -9.75 4.46 4.55
N ALA A 113 -8.58 4.68 5.15
CA ALA A 113 -8.44 5.73 6.16
C ALA A 113 -8.69 7.11 5.59
N SER A 114 -8.22 7.38 4.37
CA SER A 114 -8.44 8.63 3.65
C SER A 114 -9.92 8.86 3.34
N GLU A 115 -10.66 7.81 2.93
CA GLU A 115 -12.13 7.87 2.79
C GLU A 115 -12.83 8.20 4.11
N LEU A 116 -12.31 7.72 5.23
CA LEU A 116 -12.81 8.02 6.57
C LEU A 116 -12.27 9.36 7.14
N MET A 117 -11.69 10.20 6.29
CA MET A 117 -11.16 11.52 6.65
C MET A 117 -10.05 11.47 7.70
N LEU A 118 -9.21 10.44 7.63
CA LEU A 118 -7.98 10.32 8.43
C LEU A 118 -6.76 10.35 7.52
N PRO A 119 -5.72 11.13 7.87
CA PRO A 119 -4.45 11.10 7.17
C PRO A 119 -3.89 9.68 7.13
N SER A 120 -3.26 9.31 6.01
CA SER A 120 -2.73 7.95 5.87
C SER A 120 -1.43 7.87 5.08
N ILE A 121 -0.66 6.83 5.39
CA ILE A 121 0.60 6.48 4.72
C ILE A 121 0.53 5.00 4.32
N ALA A 122 0.80 4.71 3.06
CA ALA A 122 1.13 3.38 2.58
C ALA A 122 2.65 3.30 2.43
N ILE A 123 3.33 2.34 3.09
CA ILE A 123 4.79 2.23 3.04
C ILE A 123 5.23 0.85 2.58
N SER A 124 6.19 0.81 1.66
CA SER A 124 6.67 -0.39 0.99
C SER A 124 8.20 -0.42 0.94
N SER A 125 8.80 -1.58 1.18
CA SER A 125 10.22 -1.85 0.94
C SER A 125 10.35 -2.51 -0.43
N ALA A 126 11.15 -1.90 -1.31
CA ALA A 126 11.28 -2.32 -2.70
C ALA A 126 12.28 -3.47 -2.87
N ALA A 127 12.13 -4.55 -2.12
CA ALA A 127 12.82 -5.78 -2.44
C ALA A 127 12.20 -6.39 -3.70
N PHE A 128 13.04 -6.73 -4.68
CA PHE A 128 12.61 -7.34 -5.92
C PHE A 128 12.89 -8.84 -5.92
N GLY A 129 12.06 -9.58 -6.63
CA GLY A 129 12.14 -11.03 -6.78
C GLY A 129 10.99 -11.74 -6.06
N GLN A 130 10.56 -12.88 -6.64
CA GLN A 130 9.61 -13.74 -5.95
C GLN A 130 10.36 -14.62 -4.94
N PRO A 131 9.74 -14.96 -3.79
CA PRO A 131 10.32 -15.91 -2.85
C PRO A 131 10.81 -17.18 -3.55
N GLY A 132 12.09 -17.53 -3.37
CA GLY A 132 12.72 -18.69 -3.98
C GLY A 132 13.15 -18.52 -5.44
N SER A 133 13.04 -17.34 -6.05
CA SER A 133 13.48 -17.08 -7.41
C SER A 133 14.96 -16.72 -7.50
N LYS A 134 15.58 -16.96 -8.69
CA LYS A 134 16.92 -16.41 -8.97
C LYS A 134 16.80 -14.87 -9.06
N GLY A 135 17.42 -14.16 -8.13
CA GLY A 135 17.37 -12.70 -8.03
C GLY A 135 16.48 -12.18 -6.91
N GLU A 136 15.96 -13.07 -6.07
CA GLU A 136 15.35 -12.70 -4.80
C GLU A 136 16.34 -11.88 -3.96
N GLN A 137 15.87 -10.75 -3.46
CA GLN A 137 16.63 -9.92 -2.55
C GLN A 137 16.04 -10.08 -1.15
N GLU A 138 16.91 -10.25 -0.16
CA GLU A 138 16.48 -10.16 1.24
C GLU A 138 15.90 -8.77 1.48
N PRO A 139 14.67 -8.66 2.01
CA PRO A 139 14.03 -7.38 2.24
C PRO A 139 14.71 -6.61 3.38
N ASN A 140 15.08 -5.38 3.12
CA ASN A 140 15.57 -4.47 4.14
C ASN A 140 14.42 -3.62 4.70
N PHE A 141 13.66 -4.19 5.62
CA PHE A 141 12.59 -3.47 6.30
C PHE A 141 13.11 -2.38 7.24
N GLU A 142 14.35 -2.51 7.74
CA GLU A 142 14.98 -1.56 8.66
C GLU A 142 15.05 -0.15 8.06
N THR A 143 15.49 -0.04 6.79
CA THR A 143 15.54 1.25 6.11
C THR A 143 14.16 1.88 5.98
N ALA A 144 13.14 1.09 5.65
CA ALA A 144 11.77 1.59 5.55
C ALA A 144 11.20 1.97 6.92
N GLY A 145 11.54 1.22 7.97
CA GLY A 145 11.20 1.56 9.37
C GLY A 145 11.80 2.90 9.80
N LEU A 146 13.07 3.13 9.52
CA LEU A 146 13.75 4.40 9.80
C LEU A 146 13.15 5.57 9.00
N VAL A 147 12.80 5.36 7.72
CA VAL A 147 12.10 6.37 6.92
C VAL A 147 10.75 6.69 7.54
N ALA A 148 9.96 5.68 7.95
CA ALA A 148 8.69 5.90 8.63
C ALA A 148 8.88 6.69 9.93
N GLN A 149 9.85 6.33 10.75
CA GLN A 149 10.17 7.03 12.00
C GLN A 149 10.51 8.50 11.75
N HIS A 150 11.34 8.81 10.75
CA HIS A 150 11.68 10.18 10.38
C HIS A 150 10.45 10.98 9.92
N LEU A 151 9.57 10.37 9.12
CA LEU A 151 8.32 11.01 8.69
C LEU A 151 7.44 11.34 9.89
N ILE A 152 7.29 10.41 10.83
CA ILE A 152 6.42 10.60 12.01
C ILE A 152 6.98 11.64 12.98
N LEU A 153 8.29 11.66 13.21
CA LEU A 153 8.92 12.68 14.07
C LEU A 153 8.71 14.12 13.56
N HIS A 154 8.48 14.30 12.27
CA HIS A 154 8.33 15.62 11.64
C HIS A 154 6.91 15.84 11.08
N ILE A 155 5.95 14.95 11.36
CA ILE A 155 4.61 14.97 10.75
C ILE A 155 3.84 16.25 11.09
N GLU A 156 4.07 16.85 12.26
CA GLU A 156 3.41 18.07 12.69
C GLU A 156 3.77 19.29 11.82
N SER A 157 4.94 19.25 11.16
CA SER A 157 5.35 20.30 10.22
C SER A 157 4.63 20.21 8.87
N LEU A 158 3.99 19.07 8.59
CA LEU A 158 3.22 18.82 7.39
C LEU A 158 1.73 18.88 7.71
N ILE A 159 1.01 19.85 7.14
CA ILE A 159 -0.45 19.88 7.18
C ILE A 159 -0.95 18.77 6.26
N LEU A 160 -1.16 17.58 6.83
CA LEU A 160 -1.73 16.46 6.09
C LEU A 160 -3.20 16.74 5.78
N ASN A 161 -3.52 16.80 4.49
CA ASN A 161 -4.91 16.76 4.06
C ASN A 161 -5.44 15.33 4.33
N PRO A 162 -6.49 15.14 5.14
CA PRO A 162 -7.03 13.83 5.46
C PRO A 162 -7.55 13.05 4.24
N SER A 163 -7.82 13.74 3.12
CA SER A 163 -8.22 13.09 1.86
C SER A 163 -7.01 12.63 1.01
N ILE A 164 -5.79 12.75 1.52
CA ILE A 164 -4.58 12.36 0.79
C ILE A 164 -3.85 11.25 1.54
N THR A 165 -3.54 10.20 0.83
CA THR A 165 -2.64 9.13 1.25
C THR A 165 -1.24 9.40 0.71
N LEU A 166 -0.22 9.31 1.54
CA LEU A 166 1.17 9.32 1.08
C LEU A 166 1.59 7.89 0.76
N ASN A 167 1.80 7.59 -0.52
CA ASN A 167 2.36 6.32 -0.95
C ASN A 167 3.89 6.42 -0.96
N VAL A 168 4.55 5.70 -0.05
CA VAL A 168 5.99 5.76 0.19
C VAL A 168 6.63 4.46 -0.26
N ASN A 169 7.55 4.54 -1.24
CA ASN A 169 8.35 3.40 -1.66
C ASN A 169 9.82 3.65 -1.30
N VAL A 170 10.38 2.73 -0.53
CA VAL A 170 11.74 2.83 0.00
C VAL A 170 12.63 1.83 -0.75
N PRO A 171 13.75 2.24 -1.34
CA PRO A 171 14.65 1.34 -2.04
C PRO A 171 15.25 0.32 -1.07
N ASN A 172 15.54 -0.88 -1.57
CA ASN A 172 16.13 -1.97 -0.77
C ASN A 172 17.65 -1.78 -0.58
N VAL A 173 18.01 -0.67 0.04
CA VAL A 173 19.41 -0.29 0.34
C VAL A 173 19.57 0.01 1.83
N PRO A 174 20.78 -0.09 2.40
CA PRO A 174 21.02 0.35 3.77
C PRO A 174 20.69 1.84 3.96
N PHE A 175 20.12 2.18 5.11
CA PHE A 175 19.84 3.56 5.45
C PHE A 175 21.17 4.36 5.58
N THR A 176 21.19 5.55 5.00
CA THR A 176 22.27 6.52 5.14
C THR A 176 21.68 7.92 5.30
N GLU A 177 22.40 8.83 5.95
CA GLU A 177 21.97 10.23 6.09
C GLU A 177 21.82 10.95 4.74
N ASN A 178 22.44 10.44 3.69
CA ASN A 178 22.36 10.97 2.34
C ASN A 178 21.26 10.33 1.48
N LEU A 179 20.43 9.45 2.07
CA LEU A 179 19.31 8.82 1.35
C LEU A 179 18.31 9.92 0.93
N LYS A 180 18.22 10.13 -0.36
CA LYS A 180 17.33 11.17 -0.91
C LYS A 180 15.89 10.74 -0.82
N VAL A 181 15.02 11.67 -0.45
CA VAL A 181 13.56 11.54 -0.40
C VAL A 181 12.97 12.54 -1.39
N VAL A 182 12.16 12.04 -2.32
CA VAL A 182 11.66 12.84 -3.45
C VAL A 182 10.13 12.77 -3.50
N LYS A 183 9.49 13.94 -3.64
CA LYS A 183 8.07 14.00 -4.00
C LYS A 183 7.92 13.59 -5.46
N THR A 184 7.06 12.62 -5.71
CA THR A 184 6.86 12.02 -7.03
C THR A 184 5.40 12.08 -7.47
N LYS A 185 5.15 11.68 -8.70
CA LYS A 185 3.85 11.36 -9.27
C LYS A 185 3.79 9.88 -9.62
N VAL A 186 2.59 9.35 -9.75
CA VAL A 186 2.36 7.96 -10.17
C VAL A 186 2.94 7.77 -11.57
N GLY A 187 3.81 6.80 -11.72
CA GLY A 187 4.43 6.42 -12.98
C GLY A 187 3.54 5.50 -13.82
N THR A 188 4.03 5.11 -14.98
CA THR A 188 3.34 4.19 -15.88
C THR A 188 4.25 3.02 -16.24
N TRP A 189 3.79 1.80 -15.95
CA TRP A 189 4.44 0.56 -16.39
C TRP A 189 4.04 0.14 -17.81
N GLY A 190 2.92 0.66 -18.31
CA GLY A 190 2.32 0.21 -19.54
C GLY A 190 1.40 -1.01 -19.39
N SER A 191 1.05 -1.65 -20.51
CA SER A 191 0.14 -2.78 -20.51
C SER A 191 0.76 -4.01 -19.85
N ARG A 192 -0.08 -4.82 -19.19
CA ARG A 192 0.34 -6.14 -18.71
C ARG A 192 0.57 -7.10 -19.88
N ASN A 193 1.57 -7.96 -19.73
CA ASN A 193 1.78 -9.06 -20.64
C ASN A 193 0.64 -10.08 -20.57
N PRO A 194 0.36 -10.83 -21.66
CA PRO A 194 -0.57 -11.94 -21.63
C PRO A 194 -0.19 -12.96 -20.52
N PRO A 195 -1.17 -13.66 -19.92
CA PRO A 195 -0.88 -14.67 -18.92
C PRO A 195 0.04 -15.77 -19.47
N ASN A 196 0.96 -16.24 -18.65
CA ASN A 196 1.79 -17.40 -18.97
C ASN A 196 0.96 -18.68 -18.85
N LYS A 197 0.91 -19.47 -19.95
CA LYS A 197 0.27 -20.78 -19.97
C LYS A 197 1.31 -21.84 -19.65
N ILE A 198 1.02 -22.70 -18.68
CA ILE A 198 1.83 -23.85 -18.32
C ILE A 198 0.96 -25.12 -18.34
N GLU A 199 1.59 -26.27 -18.52
CA GLU A 199 0.94 -27.57 -18.36
C GLU A 199 1.56 -28.25 -17.14
N ASN A 200 0.71 -28.65 -16.19
CA ASN A 200 1.18 -29.34 -14.99
C ASN A 200 1.49 -30.83 -15.28
N SER A 201 2.05 -31.52 -14.29
CA SER A 201 2.43 -32.94 -14.44
C SER A 201 1.27 -33.91 -14.70
N LYS A 202 0.01 -33.44 -14.60
CA LYS A 202 -1.21 -34.20 -14.89
C LYS A 202 -1.82 -33.86 -16.26
N GLY A 203 -1.12 -33.08 -17.09
CA GLY A 203 -1.62 -32.63 -18.40
C GLY A 203 -2.70 -31.54 -18.32
N GLN A 204 -2.89 -30.90 -17.17
CA GLN A 204 -3.87 -29.81 -16.99
C GLN A 204 -3.20 -28.48 -17.32
N VAL A 205 -3.94 -27.63 -18.04
CA VAL A 205 -3.50 -26.28 -18.37
C VAL A 205 -3.77 -25.35 -17.21
N GLU A 206 -2.74 -24.62 -16.78
CA GLU A 206 -2.76 -23.61 -15.75
C GLU A 206 -2.25 -22.28 -16.31
N TYR A 207 -2.67 -21.17 -15.69
CA TYR A 207 -2.28 -19.84 -16.13
C TYR A 207 -1.71 -19.04 -14.97
N TRP A 208 -0.59 -18.39 -15.20
CA TRP A 208 -0.01 -17.42 -14.29
C TRP A 208 -0.21 -16.02 -14.83
N THR A 209 -0.67 -15.11 -13.97
CA THR A 209 -0.70 -13.68 -14.30
C THR A 209 0.73 -13.20 -14.55
N SER A 210 0.96 -12.60 -15.71
CA SER A 210 2.28 -12.09 -16.09
C SER A 210 2.57 -10.77 -15.37
N HIS A 211 3.85 -10.54 -15.08
CA HIS A 211 4.33 -9.23 -14.69
C HIS A 211 4.25 -8.25 -15.86
N ARG A 212 4.34 -6.97 -15.56
CA ARG A 212 4.53 -5.93 -16.57
C ARG A 212 6.00 -5.91 -16.98
N ASP A 213 6.27 -5.74 -18.27
CA ASP A 213 7.62 -5.40 -18.70
C ASP A 213 7.94 -3.97 -18.29
N LYS A 214 9.22 -3.73 -17.98
CA LYS A 214 9.68 -2.35 -17.78
C LYS A 214 9.41 -1.54 -19.04
N TYR A 215 8.51 -0.59 -18.94
CA TYR A 215 8.35 0.41 -19.99
C TYR A 215 9.38 1.52 -19.73
N PRO A 216 10.24 1.87 -20.68
CA PRO A 216 11.15 2.99 -20.51
C PRO A 216 10.31 4.27 -20.40
N SER A 217 10.02 4.68 -19.19
CA SER A 217 9.38 5.95 -18.93
C SER A 217 10.44 7.05 -19.01
N ASN A 218 10.24 8.02 -19.88
CA ASN A 218 11.04 9.26 -19.88
C ASN A 218 10.64 10.20 -18.72
N ASP A 219 9.75 9.74 -17.85
CA ASP A 219 9.21 10.53 -16.74
C ASP A 219 10.10 10.40 -15.50
N ILE A 220 11.10 11.27 -15.43
CA ILE A 220 12.11 11.27 -14.35
C ILE A 220 11.54 11.60 -12.97
N ASP A 221 10.33 12.19 -12.91
CA ASP A 221 9.66 12.59 -11.67
C ASP A 221 8.68 11.51 -11.17
N SER A 222 8.61 10.36 -11.83
CA SER A 222 7.74 9.25 -11.42
C SER A 222 8.30 8.48 -10.22
N ASP A 223 7.40 7.81 -9.50
CA ASP A 223 7.72 6.86 -8.42
C ASP A 223 8.68 5.77 -8.91
N ILE A 224 8.43 5.24 -10.10
CA ILE A 224 9.25 4.19 -10.74
C ILE A 224 10.68 4.68 -10.99
N ALA A 225 10.83 5.81 -11.70
CA ALA A 225 12.15 6.34 -12.04
C ALA A 225 12.94 6.78 -10.79
N THR A 226 12.27 7.27 -9.76
CA THR A 226 12.89 7.66 -8.49
C THR A 226 13.45 6.43 -7.77
N LEU A 227 12.67 5.37 -7.67
CA LEU A 227 13.13 4.14 -7.02
C LEU A 227 14.29 3.47 -7.79
N GLU A 228 14.31 3.55 -9.11
CA GLU A 228 15.43 3.06 -9.94
C GLU A 228 16.77 3.79 -9.66
N ARG A 229 16.70 5.03 -9.16
CA ARG A 229 17.87 5.79 -8.70
C ARG A 229 18.27 5.48 -7.25
N ASN A 230 17.63 4.50 -6.60
CA ASN A 230 17.77 4.20 -5.18
C ASN A 230 17.41 5.41 -4.27
N GLU A 231 16.42 6.17 -4.66
CA GLU A 231 15.86 7.30 -3.90
C GLU A 231 14.49 6.90 -3.35
N VAL A 232 14.11 7.41 -2.17
CA VAL A 232 12.77 7.21 -1.60
C VAL A 232 11.76 8.02 -2.38
N SER A 233 10.71 7.37 -2.85
CA SER A 233 9.58 8.01 -3.55
C SER A 233 8.45 8.27 -2.57
N ILE A 234 7.92 9.50 -2.52
CA ILE A 234 6.69 9.86 -1.81
C ILE A 234 5.69 10.43 -2.82
N THR A 235 4.68 9.63 -3.14
CA THR A 235 3.63 9.99 -4.09
C THR A 235 2.34 10.30 -3.33
N PRO A 236 1.85 11.55 -3.32
CA PRO A 236 0.51 11.83 -2.81
C PRO A 236 -0.54 11.25 -3.75
N ILE A 237 -1.45 10.45 -3.22
CA ILE A 237 -2.57 9.84 -3.93
C ILE A 237 -3.87 10.15 -3.20
N SER A 238 -4.98 10.15 -3.92
CA SER A 238 -6.31 10.41 -3.37
C SER A 238 -7.31 9.42 -3.99
N PRO A 239 -8.38 9.02 -3.28
CA PRO A 239 -9.48 8.27 -3.86
C PRO A 239 -10.26 9.05 -4.94
N ASP A 240 -9.95 10.32 -5.16
CA ASP A 240 -10.56 11.18 -6.19
C ASP A 240 -10.41 10.67 -7.64
N PHE A 241 -9.61 9.61 -7.86
CA PHE A 241 -9.61 8.94 -9.17
C PHE A 241 -10.98 8.38 -9.58
N LEU A 242 -11.92 8.29 -8.64
CA LEU A 242 -13.33 7.97 -8.91
C LEU A 242 -14.07 9.13 -9.59
N TYR A 243 -13.56 10.36 -9.50
CA TYR A 243 -14.13 11.54 -10.12
C TYR A 243 -13.39 11.85 -11.43
N CYS A 244 -13.77 11.15 -12.49
CA CYS A 244 -13.36 11.56 -13.84
C CYS A 244 -14.15 12.79 -14.25
N ASP A 245 -13.46 13.85 -14.67
CA ASP A 245 -14.09 14.95 -15.38
C ASP A 245 -14.71 14.40 -16.67
N SER A 246 -16.04 14.38 -16.69
CA SER A 246 -16.78 13.86 -17.83
C SER A 246 -16.55 14.81 -19.00
N SER A 247 -15.75 14.38 -19.96
CA SER A 247 -15.61 15.09 -21.21
C SER A 247 -16.99 15.34 -21.81
N ASN A 248 -17.19 16.51 -22.40
CA ASN A 248 -18.42 16.86 -23.16
C ASN A 248 -18.82 15.77 -24.20
N SER A 249 -17.86 14.91 -24.58
CA SER A 249 -18.08 13.78 -25.49
C SER A 249 -19.08 12.75 -24.97
N LEU A 250 -19.00 12.36 -23.68
CA LEU A 250 -19.97 11.42 -23.09
C LEU A 250 -21.37 12.03 -23.04
N HIS A 251 -21.49 13.30 -22.65
CA HIS A 251 -22.77 13.98 -22.60
C HIS A 251 -23.42 14.09 -23.99
N ASN A 252 -22.64 14.44 -25.02
CA ASN A 252 -23.10 14.50 -26.39
C ASN A 252 -23.52 13.13 -26.92
N TRP A 253 -22.71 12.10 -26.66
CA TRP A 253 -23.01 10.72 -27.04
C TRP A 253 -24.34 10.24 -26.39
N LEU A 254 -24.53 10.48 -25.09
CA LEU A 254 -25.77 10.14 -24.38
C LEU A 254 -26.99 10.85 -25.00
N LYS A 255 -26.86 12.12 -25.40
CA LYS A 255 -27.94 12.83 -26.11
C LYS A 255 -28.26 12.21 -27.46
N GLU A 256 -27.26 11.81 -28.23
CA GLU A 256 -27.45 11.17 -29.53
C GLU A 256 -28.15 9.81 -29.42
N VAL A 257 -27.79 9.03 -28.38
CA VAL A 257 -28.33 7.66 -28.22
C VAL A 257 -29.70 7.62 -27.58
N PHE A 258 -29.97 8.47 -26.57
CA PHE A 258 -31.18 8.37 -25.74
C PHE A 258 -32.19 9.49 -25.90
N ASN A 259 -31.85 10.63 -26.52
CA ASN A 259 -32.78 11.73 -26.77
C ASN A 259 -33.16 11.80 -28.24
N LYS A 260 -33.60 10.68 -28.84
CA LYS A 260 -34.23 10.64 -30.15
C LYS A 260 -35.70 11.00 -30.04
#